data_092c9606f8a2ec49d5383ad1bd7aa294
#
_entry.id   092c9606f8a2ec49d5383ad1bd7aa294
#
_cell.length_a   1.000
_cell.length_b   1.000
_cell.length_c   1.000
_cell.angle_alpha   90.00
_cell.angle_beta   90.00
_cell.angle_gamma   90.00
#
_symmetry.space_group_name_H-M   'P 1'
#
loop_
_entity.id
_entity.type
_entity.pdbx_description
1 polymer ?
#
loop_
_entity_poly.entity_id
_entity_poly.type
_entity_poly.pdbx_seq_one_letter_code
_entity_poly.pdbx_strand_id
1 'polypeptide(L)'
;MLLERVLGKNRAWLAAHADEAADAEAQNAFAALAQRRGDGEPIAYILGVREFYGLEFGITPAVLIPRPETELLVELALERIPANAPLRVLDLGTGSGVIAVALAKERPQARVTAVDVDYAALSVARANAKRHKVGVRFFCGDWFGALAGERFELIVSNPPYVAAGDAHLGQCDLAFEPQRALVGGADGLDCIRAIVAKAGAHLDPGAWLLFEHGYDQSGACAALLAAHGYRQMQSWPDLAGIVRVSGARAAQNVLK
;
A
#
# COMPACT_ATOMS: atom_id res chain seq x y z
N MET A 1 -17.20 4.02 -15.88
CA MET A 1 -16.04 4.74 -15.34
C MET A 1 -15.50 5.81 -16.32
N LEU A 2 -14.97 5.48 -17.53
CA LEU A 2 -14.44 6.50 -18.46
C LEU A 2 -15.51 7.51 -18.88
N LEU A 3 -16.70 7.05 -19.27
CA LEU A 3 -17.80 7.92 -19.66
C LEU A 3 -18.35 8.76 -18.49
N GLU A 4 -18.38 8.19 -17.28
CA GLU A 4 -18.70 8.93 -16.05
C GLU A 4 -17.72 10.09 -15.82
N ARG A 5 -16.41 9.84 -16.05
CA ARG A 5 -15.35 10.85 -15.95
C ARG A 5 -15.54 11.98 -16.97
N VAL A 6 -15.84 11.62 -18.22
CA VAL A 6 -16.01 12.58 -19.32
C VAL A 6 -17.23 13.45 -19.12
N LEU A 7 -18.38 12.84 -18.77
CA LEU A 7 -19.65 13.54 -18.63
C LEU A 7 -19.86 14.17 -17.26
N GLY A 8 -19.04 13.82 -16.25
CA GLY A 8 -19.24 14.24 -14.86
C GLY A 8 -20.55 13.70 -14.25
N LYS A 9 -21.04 12.56 -14.75
CA LYS A 9 -22.30 11.93 -14.35
C LYS A 9 -22.03 10.54 -13.76
N ASN A 10 -22.90 10.10 -12.86
CA ASN A 10 -22.77 8.78 -12.26
C ASN A 10 -23.41 7.69 -13.15
N ARG A 11 -23.15 6.42 -12.79
CA ARG A 11 -23.63 5.26 -13.54
C ARG A 11 -25.15 5.20 -13.65
N ALA A 12 -25.88 5.60 -12.61
CA ALA A 12 -27.35 5.60 -12.63
C ALA A 12 -27.89 6.61 -13.65
N TRP A 13 -27.28 7.80 -13.74
CA TRP A 13 -27.63 8.79 -14.73
C TRP A 13 -27.35 8.27 -16.15
N LEU A 14 -26.19 7.66 -16.39
CA LEU A 14 -25.84 7.07 -17.69
C LEU A 14 -26.85 5.99 -18.12
N ALA A 15 -27.28 5.16 -17.18
CA ALA A 15 -28.29 4.12 -17.48
C ALA A 15 -29.66 4.72 -17.84
N ALA A 16 -30.05 5.82 -17.19
CA ALA A 16 -31.32 6.49 -17.47
C ALA A 16 -31.32 7.28 -18.79
N HIS A 17 -30.13 7.64 -19.32
CA HIS A 17 -29.98 8.45 -20.55
C HIS A 17 -29.20 7.65 -21.63
N ALA A 18 -29.36 6.31 -21.63
CA ALA A 18 -28.60 5.44 -22.53
C ALA A 18 -28.89 5.68 -24.03
N ASP A 19 -30.08 6.18 -24.33
CA ASP A 19 -30.54 6.46 -25.70
C ASP A 19 -30.17 7.88 -26.17
N GLU A 20 -29.58 8.70 -25.32
CA GLU A 20 -29.15 10.06 -25.65
C GLU A 20 -27.74 10.08 -26.24
N ALA A 21 -27.54 10.78 -27.34
CA ALA A 21 -26.21 10.95 -27.91
C ALA A 21 -25.43 11.98 -27.12
N ALA A 22 -24.19 11.64 -26.72
CA ALA A 22 -23.27 12.60 -26.18
C ALA A 22 -22.85 13.62 -27.26
N ASP A 23 -22.51 14.83 -26.86
CA ASP A 23 -21.99 15.83 -27.80
C ASP A 23 -20.63 15.44 -28.37
N ALA A 24 -20.17 16.14 -29.42
CA ALA A 24 -18.94 15.81 -30.13
C ALA A 24 -17.69 15.95 -29.26
N GLU A 25 -17.68 16.89 -28.30
CA GLU A 25 -16.56 17.10 -27.37
C GLU A 25 -16.44 15.91 -26.43
N ALA A 26 -17.53 15.47 -25.82
CA ALA A 26 -17.58 14.31 -24.95
C ALA A 26 -17.24 13.01 -25.70
N GLN A 27 -17.71 12.85 -26.95
CA GLN A 27 -17.36 11.69 -27.78
C GLN A 27 -15.85 11.64 -28.04
N ASN A 28 -15.23 12.76 -28.42
CA ASN A 28 -13.78 12.82 -28.66
C ASN A 28 -12.98 12.58 -27.38
N ALA A 29 -13.37 13.18 -26.26
CA ALA A 29 -12.74 12.96 -24.96
C ALA A 29 -12.83 11.48 -24.53
N PHE A 30 -14.00 10.87 -24.68
CA PHE A 30 -14.17 9.45 -24.40
C PHE A 30 -13.31 8.56 -25.31
N ALA A 31 -13.28 8.84 -26.62
CA ALA A 31 -12.48 8.09 -27.59
C ALA A 31 -10.98 8.13 -27.22
N ALA A 32 -10.47 9.30 -26.82
CA ALA A 32 -9.07 9.45 -26.37
C ALA A 32 -8.76 8.60 -25.13
N LEU A 33 -9.62 8.58 -24.12
CA LEU A 33 -9.45 7.76 -22.92
C LEU A 33 -9.62 6.26 -23.22
N ALA A 34 -10.56 5.91 -24.10
CA ALA A 34 -10.78 4.54 -24.54
C ALA A 34 -9.58 3.99 -25.32
N GLN A 35 -8.93 4.83 -26.16
CA GLN A 35 -7.71 4.47 -26.87
C GLN A 35 -6.57 4.16 -25.88
N ARG A 36 -6.32 5.02 -24.90
CA ARG A 36 -5.31 4.78 -23.85
C ARG A 36 -5.55 3.44 -23.14
N ARG A 37 -6.81 3.13 -22.81
CA ARG A 37 -7.15 1.83 -22.21
C ARG A 37 -6.94 0.68 -23.21
N GLY A 38 -7.27 0.88 -24.48
CA GLY A 38 -7.01 -0.07 -25.58
C GLY A 38 -5.53 -0.38 -25.74
N ASP A 39 -4.66 0.59 -25.51
CA ASP A 39 -3.21 0.46 -25.51
C ASP A 39 -2.65 -0.19 -24.22
N GLY A 40 -3.55 -0.60 -23.29
CA GLY A 40 -3.20 -1.34 -22.07
C GLY A 40 -3.03 -0.48 -20.82
N GLU A 41 -3.13 0.87 -20.91
CA GLU A 41 -2.93 1.74 -19.75
C GLU A 41 -3.95 1.45 -18.64
N PRO A 42 -3.51 1.29 -17.37
CA PRO A 42 -4.40 1.01 -16.24
C PRO A 42 -5.47 2.08 -16.07
N ILE A 43 -6.70 1.65 -15.83
CA ILE A 43 -7.82 2.59 -15.67
C ILE A 43 -7.61 3.57 -14.50
N ALA A 44 -6.91 3.13 -13.45
CA ALA A 44 -6.55 3.99 -12.31
C ALA A 44 -5.62 5.14 -12.72
N TYR A 45 -4.69 4.91 -13.64
CA TYR A 45 -3.81 5.96 -14.16
C TYR A 45 -4.55 6.88 -15.14
N ILE A 46 -5.43 6.34 -15.97
CA ILE A 46 -6.27 7.13 -16.88
C ILE A 46 -7.18 8.07 -16.09
N LEU A 47 -7.79 7.58 -15.01
CA LEU A 47 -8.68 8.38 -14.15
C LEU A 47 -7.92 9.26 -13.16
N GLY A 48 -6.67 8.91 -12.85
CA GLY A 48 -5.86 9.58 -11.84
C GLY A 48 -6.30 9.30 -10.40
N VAL A 49 -7.20 8.34 -10.19
CA VAL A 49 -7.75 7.99 -8.87
C VAL A 49 -8.03 6.50 -8.73
N ARG A 50 -7.95 6.02 -7.49
CA ARG A 50 -8.34 4.67 -7.07
C ARG A 50 -9.02 4.73 -5.71
N GLU A 51 -10.09 3.99 -5.54
CA GLU A 51 -10.71 3.77 -4.23
C GLU A 51 -9.92 2.70 -3.46
N PHE A 52 -9.70 2.92 -2.16
CA PHE A 52 -9.09 1.99 -1.23
C PHE A 52 -9.62 2.29 0.17
N TYR A 53 -10.10 1.29 0.87
CA TYR A 53 -10.62 1.38 2.24
C TYR A 53 -11.72 2.44 2.40
N GLY A 54 -12.64 2.54 1.45
CA GLY A 54 -13.71 3.55 1.42
C GLY A 54 -13.25 4.98 1.14
N LEU A 55 -11.98 5.21 0.79
CA LEU A 55 -11.40 6.52 0.52
C LEU A 55 -10.91 6.62 -0.93
N GLU A 56 -11.08 7.79 -1.56
CA GLU A 56 -10.55 8.03 -2.91
C GLU A 56 -9.13 8.59 -2.87
N PHE A 57 -8.17 7.88 -3.45
CA PHE A 57 -6.77 8.28 -3.53
C PHE A 57 -6.39 8.77 -4.93
N GLY A 58 -5.64 9.85 -5.01
CA GLY A 58 -4.94 10.26 -6.22
C GLY A 58 -3.82 9.28 -6.55
N ILE A 59 -3.76 8.83 -7.80
CA ILE A 59 -2.81 7.83 -8.27
C ILE A 59 -2.13 8.35 -9.54
N THR A 60 -0.82 8.11 -9.64
CA THR A 60 0.00 8.44 -10.81
C THR A 60 0.93 7.28 -11.15
N PRO A 61 1.57 7.24 -12.32
CA PRO A 61 2.55 6.21 -12.65
C PRO A 61 3.80 6.15 -11.73
N ALA A 62 3.92 7.09 -10.78
CA ALA A 62 5.00 7.05 -9.77
C ALA A 62 4.72 6.07 -8.62
N VAL A 63 3.52 5.52 -8.48
CA VAL A 63 3.11 4.69 -7.36
C VAL A 63 2.40 3.41 -7.83
N LEU A 64 2.50 2.36 -7.01
CA LEU A 64 1.70 1.15 -7.17
C LEU A 64 0.21 1.50 -7.11
N ILE A 65 -0.60 0.91 -7.98
CA ILE A 65 -2.05 0.99 -7.89
C ILE A 65 -2.51 0.16 -6.67
N PRO A 66 -3.21 0.74 -5.70
CA PRO A 66 -3.65 0.03 -4.50
C PRO A 66 -4.42 -1.25 -4.83
N ARG A 67 -4.08 -2.34 -4.14
CA ARG A 67 -4.72 -3.65 -4.30
C ARG A 67 -5.75 -3.86 -3.19
N PRO A 68 -6.90 -4.47 -3.48
CA PRO A 68 -7.91 -4.76 -2.45
C PRO A 68 -7.37 -5.64 -1.31
N GLU A 69 -6.45 -6.56 -1.62
CA GLU A 69 -5.84 -7.47 -0.64
C GLU A 69 -5.06 -6.72 0.45
N THR A 70 -4.53 -5.53 0.13
CA THR A 70 -3.80 -4.68 1.08
C THR A 70 -4.72 -4.10 2.17
N GLU A 71 -6.04 -4.09 1.97
CA GLU A 71 -7.00 -3.68 3.00
C GLU A 71 -6.95 -4.59 4.23
N LEU A 72 -6.65 -5.88 4.05
CA LEU A 72 -6.41 -6.80 5.16
C LEU A 72 -5.27 -6.32 6.07
N LEU A 73 -4.18 -5.79 5.50
CA LEU A 73 -3.07 -5.24 6.30
C LEU A 73 -3.53 -4.03 7.14
N VAL A 74 -4.40 -3.18 6.58
CA VAL A 74 -4.99 -2.05 7.32
C VAL A 74 -5.88 -2.55 8.46
N GLU A 75 -6.75 -3.53 8.22
CA GLU A 75 -7.63 -4.12 9.25
C GLU A 75 -6.83 -4.69 10.41
N LEU A 76 -5.83 -5.53 10.10
CA LEU A 76 -4.95 -6.12 11.10
C LEU A 76 -4.16 -5.07 11.90
N ALA A 77 -3.76 -3.98 11.26
CA ALA A 77 -3.12 -2.85 11.94
C ALA A 77 -4.10 -2.15 12.89
N LEU A 78 -5.33 -1.90 12.43
CA LEU A 78 -6.37 -1.23 13.23
C LEU A 78 -6.80 -2.04 14.46
N GLU A 79 -6.79 -3.37 14.39
CA GLU A 79 -7.02 -4.25 15.56
C GLU A 79 -5.96 -4.06 16.66
N ARG A 80 -4.75 -3.63 16.28
CA ARG A 80 -3.60 -3.43 17.18
C ARG A 80 -3.45 -1.99 17.66
N ILE A 81 -4.21 -1.06 17.07
CA ILE A 81 -4.22 0.36 17.44
C ILE A 81 -5.53 0.66 18.19
N PRO A 82 -5.54 0.77 19.52
CA PRO A 82 -6.75 1.18 20.26
C PRO A 82 -7.26 2.54 19.76
N ALA A 83 -8.59 2.71 19.74
CA ALA A 83 -9.24 3.87 19.09
C ALA A 83 -8.72 5.25 19.57
N ASN A 84 -8.35 5.36 20.85
CA ASN A 84 -7.94 6.62 21.47
C ASN A 84 -6.49 6.60 21.98
N ALA A 85 -5.62 5.73 21.41
CA ALA A 85 -4.23 5.63 21.83
C ALA A 85 -3.29 6.42 20.90
N PRO A 86 -2.36 7.22 21.43
CA PRO A 86 -1.39 7.98 20.64
C PRO A 86 -0.21 7.11 20.21
N LEU A 87 -0.47 5.89 19.71
CA LEU A 87 0.57 4.97 19.27
C LEU A 87 1.38 5.55 18.11
N ARG A 88 2.68 5.29 18.13
CA ARG A 88 3.58 5.58 17.01
C ARG A 88 3.52 4.41 16.03
N VAL A 89 3.07 4.70 14.82
CA VAL A 89 2.91 3.73 13.74
C VAL A 89 3.83 4.12 12.59
N LEU A 90 4.52 3.14 12.02
CA LEU A 90 5.38 3.32 10.86
C LEU A 90 4.83 2.53 9.68
N ASP A 91 4.68 3.20 8.54
CA ASP A 91 4.39 2.60 7.23
C ASP A 91 5.66 2.68 6.34
N LEU A 92 6.21 1.53 5.98
CA LEU A 92 7.43 1.41 5.17
C LEU A 92 7.09 1.07 3.72
N GLY A 93 7.65 1.85 2.78
CA GLY A 93 7.29 1.73 1.36
C GLY A 93 5.89 2.25 1.11
N THR A 94 5.58 3.45 1.60
CA THR A 94 4.20 3.96 1.66
C THR A 94 3.54 4.17 0.30
N GLY A 95 4.31 4.29 -0.78
CA GLY A 95 3.79 4.49 -2.14
C GLY A 95 2.86 5.69 -2.23
N SER A 96 1.60 5.46 -2.60
CA SER A 96 0.56 6.49 -2.66
C SER A 96 0.04 6.94 -1.28
N GLY A 97 0.52 6.34 -0.19
CA GLY A 97 0.13 6.65 1.17
C GLY A 97 -1.15 5.97 1.64
N VAL A 98 -1.68 4.99 0.92
CA VAL A 98 -3.00 4.39 1.22
C VAL A 98 -3.08 3.79 2.61
N ILE A 99 -2.05 3.06 3.06
CA ILE A 99 -2.01 2.46 4.39
C ILE A 99 -1.90 3.55 5.45
N ALA A 100 -0.88 4.43 5.34
CA ALA A 100 -0.65 5.50 6.31
C ALA A 100 -1.85 6.44 6.47
N VAL A 101 -2.49 6.83 5.36
CA VAL A 101 -3.65 7.73 5.36
C VAL A 101 -4.88 7.03 5.93
N ALA A 102 -5.16 5.77 5.57
CA ALA A 102 -6.26 4.99 6.13
C ALA A 102 -6.11 4.84 7.65
N LEU A 103 -4.91 4.46 8.14
CA LEU A 103 -4.63 4.36 9.57
C LEU A 103 -4.82 5.70 10.31
N ALA A 104 -4.29 6.79 9.77
CA ALA A 104 -4.44 8.11 10.36
C ALA A 104 -5.89 8.60 10.35
N LYS A 105 -6.70 8.20 9.37
CA LYS A 105 -8.12 8.53 9.28
C LYS A 105 -8.95 7.78 10.32
N GLU A 106 -8.72 6.47 10.46
CA GLU A 106 -9.44 5.59 11.38
C GLU A 106 -8.97 5.73 12.84
N ARG A 107 -7.74 6.20 13.06
CA ARG A 107 -7.12 6.39 14.37
C ARG A 107 -6.53 7.80 14.51
N PRO A 108 -7.35 8.83 14.69
CA PRO A 108 -6.88 10.23 14.68
C PRO A 108 -5.88 10.57 15.80
N GLN A 109 -5.80 9.76 16.86
CA GLN A 109 -4.82 9.92 17.92
C GLN A 109 -3.46 9.25 17.60
N ALA A 110 -3.43 8.32 16.66
CA ALA A 110 -2.18 7.65 16.27
C ALA A 110 -1.22 8.64 15.60
N ARG A 111 0.06 8.48 15.88
CA ARG A 111 1.15 9.27 15.28
C ARG A 111 1.76 8.46 14.14
N VAL A 112 1.21 8.63 12.94
CA VAL A 112 1.62 7.88 11.76
C VAL A 112 2.83 8.54 11.12
N THR A 113 3.87 7.75 10.90
CA THR A 113 5.06 8.08 10.12
C THR A 113 5.09 7.19 8.89
N ALA A 114 5.44 7.74 7.74
CA ALA A 114 5.49 7.02 6.47
C ALA A 114 6.84 7.29 5.77
N VAL A 115 7.42 6.24 5.23
CA VAL A 115 8.72 6.30 4.54
C VAL A 115 8.57 5.71 3.14
N ASP A 116 9.20 6.35 2.18
CA ASP A 116 9.42 5.81 0.86
C ASP A 116 10.78 6.28 0.32
N VAL A 117 11.40 5.45 -0.50
CA VAL A 117 12.66 5.81 -1.16
C VAL A 117 12.44 6.78 -2.32
N ASP A 118 11.24 6.77 -2.90
CA ASP A 118 10.88 7.60 -4.05
C ASP A 118 10.20 8.90 -3.63
N TYR A 119 10.86 10.02 -3.92
CA TYR A 119 10.30 11.34 -3.66
C TYR A 119 9.02 11.63 -4.46
N ALA A 120 8.88 11.07 -5.68
CA ALA A 120 7.67 11.20 -6.48
C ALA A 120 6.49 10.47 -5.82
N ALA A 121 6.70 9.28 -5.28
CA ALA A 121 5.71 8.56 -4.49
C ALA A 121 5.29 9.35 -3.24
N LEU A 122 6.25 9.89 -2.50
CA LEU A 122 5.98 10.74 -1.34
C LEU A 122 5.18 12.00 -1.68
N SER A 123 5.38 12.56 -2.87
CA SER A 123 4.60 13.71 -3.33
C SER A 123 3.12 13.35 -3.50
N VAL A 124 2.84 12.16 -4.06
CA VAL A 124 1.48 11.60 -4.16
C VAL A 124 0.90 11.33 -2.77
N ALA A 125 1.65 10.68 -1.89
CA ALA A 125 1.22 10.37 -0.52
C ALA A 125 0.87 11.63 0.29
N ARG A 126 1.69 12.68 0.20
CA ARG A 126 1.40 13.99 0.84
C ARG A 126 0.13 14.64 0.29
N ALA A 127 -0.09 14.58 -1.03
CA ALA A 127 -1.30 15.09 -1.65
C ALA A 127 -2.54 14.35 -1.15
N ASN A 128 -2.45 13.03 -1.01
CA ASN A 128 -3.52 12.18 -0.47
C ASN A 128 -3.79 12.47 1.01
N ALA A 129 -2.76 12.58 1.84
CA ALA A 129 -2.92 12.97 3.25
C ALA A 129 -3.61 14.33 3.40
N LYS A 130 -3.23 15.32 2.57
CA LYS A 130 -3.88 16.63 2.51
C LYS A 130 -5.34 16.52 2.07
N ARG A 131 -5.64 15.73 1.02
CA ARG A 131 -7.01 15.49 0.52
C ARG A 131 -7.91 14.97 1.62
N HIS A 132 -7.44 14.00 2.42
CA HIS A 132 -8.18 13.37 3.50
C HIS A 132 -8.08 14.11 4.85
N LYS A 133 -7.33 15.21 4.91
CA LYS A 133 -7.16 16.07 6.09
C LYS A 133 -6.61 15.31 7.30
N VAL A 134 -5.63 14.44 7.08
CA VAL A 134 -4.96 13.66 8.13
C VAL A 134 -3.50 14.08 8.30
N GLY A 135 -3.00 13.94 9.52
CA GLY A 135 -1.60 14.22 9.86
C GLY A 135 -0.74 12.97 9.72
N VAL A 136 0.18 12.97 8.75
CA VAL A 136 1.20 11.92 8.57
C VAL A 136 2.56 12.58 8.42
N ARG A 137 3.59 12.05 9.10
CA ARG A 137 4.98 12.49 8.95
C ARG A 137 5.61 11.70 7.81
N PHE A 138 6.13 12.37 6.79
CA PHE A 138 6.72 11.73 5.61
C PHE A 138 8.24 11.95 5.54
N PHE A 139 9.00 10.86 5.38
CA PHE A 139 10.43 10.87 5.19
C PHE A 139 10.82 10.18 3.88
N CYS A 140 11.81 10.75 3.18
CA CYS A 140 12.44 10.10 2.04
C CYS A 140 13.66 9.32 2.55
N GLY A 141 13.69 8.02 2.28
CA GLY A 141 14.81 7.18 2.72
C GLY A 141 14.60 5.70 2.41
N ASP A 142 15.70 4.98 2.43
CA ASP A 142 15.71 3.52 2.26
C ASP A 142 15.35 2.85 3.59
N TRP A 143 14.12 2.35 3.67
CA TRP A 143 13.50 1.71 4.84
C TRP A 143 13.69 2.53 6.12
N PHE A 144 14.60 2.15 6.99
CA PHE A 144 14.85 2.78 8.29
C PHE A 144 15.91 3.89 8.26
N GLY A 145 16.52 4.14 7.11
CA GLY A 145 17.68 5.04 7.00
C GLY A 145 17.42 6.49 7.45
N ALA A 146 16.18 6.96 7.35
CA ALA A 146 15.78 8.30 7.77
C ALA A 146 15.24 8.36 9.22
N LEU A 147 15.24 7.24 9.97
CA LEU A 147 14.55 7.08 11.26
C LEU A 147 15.49 6.73 12.41
N ALA A 148 16.73 7.23 12.38
CA ALA A 148 17.74 6.89 13.38
C ALA A 148 17.24 7.16 14.82
N GLY A 149 17.24 6.11 15.66
CA GLY A 149 16.83 6.18 17.05
C GLY A 149 15.33 6.22 17.32
N GLU A 150 14.49 6.30 16.29
CA GLU A 150 13.03 6.26 16.48
C GLU A 150 12.55 4.82 16.72
N ARG A 151 11.53 4.67 17.59
CA ARG A 151 10.87 3.41 17.87
C ARG A 151 9.37 3.55 17.72
N PHE A 152 8.71 2.43 17.40
CA PHE A 152 7.29 2.36 17.05
C PHE A 152 6.61 1.21 17.79
N GLU A 153 5.35 1.38 18.11
CA GLU A 153 4.49 0.35 18.68
C GLU A 153 3.88 -0.57 17.62
N LEU A 154 3.93 -0.12 16.33
CA LEU A 154 3.52 -0.92 15.19
C LEU A 154 4.31 -0.50 13.95
N ILE A 155 4.83 -1.47 13.21
CA ILE A 155 5.40 -1.26 11.89
C ILE A 155 4.57 -2.06 10.89
N VAL A 156 4.14 -1.42 9.80
CA VAL A 156 3.42 -2.03 8.69
C VAL A 156 4.20 -1.81 7.39
N SER A 157 4.07 -2.72 6.43
CA SER A 157 4.65 -2.57 5.10
C SER A 157 3.90 -3.41 4.07
N ASN A 158 3.67 -2.84 2.88
CA ASN A 158 3.43 -3.62 1.66
C ASN A 158 4.66 -3.44 0.76
N PRO A 159 5.73 -4.22 0.96
CA PRO A 159 6.98 -4.06 0.23
C PRO A 159 6.89 -4.72 -1.15
N PRO A 160 7.76 -4.38 -2.11
CA PRO A 160 7.92 -5.14 -3.33
C PRO A 160 8.26 -6.60 -3.02
N TYR A 161 7.49 -7.54 -3.58
CA TYR A 161 7.64 -8.97 -3.31
C TYR A 161 7.59 -9.86 -4.57
N VAL A 162 7.52 -9.29 -5.76
CA VAL A 162 7.53 -10.06 -7.02
C VAL A 162 8.96 -10.42 -7.39
N ALA A 163 9.20 -11.67 -7.78
CA ALA A 163 10.52 -12.11 -8.25
C ALA A 163 10.88 -11.41 -9.58
N ALA A 164 12.15 -11.01 -9.74
CA ALA A 164 12.62 -10.26 -10.92
C ALA A 164 12.39 -10.97 -12.27
N GLY A 165 12.29 -12.32 -12.26
CA GLY A 165 12.03 -13.14 -13.45
C GLY A 165 10.57 -13.52 -13.66
N ASP A 166 9.63 -12.96 -12.88
CA ASP A 166 8.21 -13.30 -12.99
C ASP A 166 7.63 -12.78 -14.31
N ALA A 167 7.02 -13.71 -15.08
CA ALA A 167 6.46 -13.40 -16.39
C ALA A 167 5.28 -12.40 -16.34
N HIS A 168 4.63 -12.24 -15.20
CA HIS A 168 3.52 -11.30 -15.03
C HIS A 168 3.97 -9.84 -15.04
N LEU A 169 5.25 -9.53 -14.72
CA LEU A 169 5.77 -8.16 -14.70
C LEU A 169 5.61 -7.39 -16.02
N GLY A 170 5.61 -8.11 -17.15
CA GLY A 170 5.43 -7.53 -18.48
C GLY A 170 3.99 -7.56 -19.00
N GLN A 171 3.00 -7.96 -18.17
CA GLN A 171 1.64 -8.20 -18.62
C GLN A 171 0.65 -7.22 -18.02
N CYS A 172 -0.40 -6.89 -18.81
CA CYS A 172 -1.54 -6.09 -18.36
C CYS A 172 -1.11 -4.79 -17.65
N ASP A 173 -1.81 -4.46 -16.59
CA ASP A 173 -1.60 -3.24 -15.80
C ASP A 173 -0.19 -3.16 -15.18
N LEU A 174 0.44 -4.31 -14.83
CA LEU A 174 1.78 -4.38 -14.21
C LEU A 174 2.89 -3.80 -15.09
N ALA A 175 2.76 -3.89 -16.42
CA ALA A 175 3.75 -3.31 -17.36
C ALA A 175 3.85 -1.78 -17.26
N PHE A 176 2.82 -1.11 -16.73
CA PHE A 176 2.76 0.35 -16.58
C PHE A 176 3.17 0.82 -15.17
N GLU A 177 3.24 -0.10 -14.21
CA GLU A 177 3.54 0.24 -12.83
C GLU A 177 5.05 0.32 -12.58
N PRO A 178 5.50 1.15 -11.62
CA PRO A 178 6.93 1.32 -11.37
C PRO A 178 7.55 0.00 -10.88
N GLN A 179 8.51 -0.53 -11.62
CA GLN A 179 9.15 -1.82 -11.28
C GLN A 179 9.72 -1.87 -9.86
N ARG A 180 10.23 -0.73 -9.36
CA ARG A 180 10.72 -0.64 -7.98
C ARG A 180 9.65 -0.90 -6.92
N ALA A 181 8.37 -0.71 -7.26
CA ALA A 181 7.26 -1.00 -6.36
C ALA A 181 6.74 -2.44 -6.47
N LEU A 182 7.26 -3.21 -7.43
CA LEU A 182 6.87 -4.59 -7.70
C LEU A 182 7.99 -5.59 -7.34
N VAL A 183 9.23 -5.31 -7.78
CA VAL A 183 10.31 -6.29 -7.77
C VAL A 183 11.04 -6.31 -6.43
N GLY A 184 10.95 -7.45 -5.74
CA GLY A 184 11.61 -7.72 -4.46
C GLY A 184 12.89 -8.55 -4.58
N GLY A 185 13.63 -8.45 -5.69
CA GLY A 185 14.86 -9.20 -5.92
C GLY A 185 14.64 -10.52 -6.66
N ALA A 186 15.65 -11.38 -6.69
CA ALA A 186 15.65 -12.60 -7.50
C ALA A 186 14.52 -13.58 -7.12
N ASP A 187 14.21 -13.70 -5.85
CA ASP A 187 13.14 -14.56 -5.29
C ASP A 187 11.98 -13.77 -4.68
N GLY A 188 11.96 -12.44 -4.84
CA GLY A 188 10.92 -11.57 -4.32
C GLY A 188 11.00 -11.29 -2.82
N LEU A 189 12.04 -11.70 -2.11
CA LEU A 189 12.13 -11.59 -0.65
C LEU A 189 13.15 -10.56 -0.15
N ASP A 190 13.89 -9.89 -1.02
CA ASP A 190 15.00 -9.01 -0.59
C ASP A 190 14.49 -7.84 0.27
N CYS A 191 13.38 -7.23 -0.10
CA CYS A 191 12.77 -6.15 0.67
C CYS A 191 12.28 -6.65 2.04
N ILE A 192 11.61 -7.80 2.07
CA ILE A 192 11.13 -8.44 3.30
C ILE A 192 12.31 -8.79 4.23
N ARG A 193 13.41 -9.35 3.68
CA ARG A 193 14.64 -9.62 4.44
C ARG A 193 15.20 -8.35 5.08
N ALA A 194 15.29 -7.25 4.30
CA ALA A 194 15.79 -5.97 4.79
C ALA A 194 14.93 -5.39 5.91
N ILE A 195 13.60 -5.48 5.78
CA ILE A 195 12.65 -5.02 6.79
C ILE A 195 12.77 -5.86 8.06
N VAL A 196 12.65 -7.19 7.95
CA VAL A 196 12.66 -8.11 9.10
C VAL A 196 13.96 -8.00 9.88
N ALA A 197 15.10 -7.91 9.19
CA ALA A 197 16.41 -7.81 9.83
C ALA A 197 16.58 -6.53 10.68
N LYS A 198 15.98 -5.42 10.27
CA LYS A 198 16.20 -4.10 10.92
C LYS A 198 15.05 -3.67 11.83
N ALA A 199 13.81 -4.14 11.58
CA ALA A 199 12.63 -3.66 12.30
C ALA A 199 12.71 -3.87 13.82
N GLY A 200 13.38 -4.94 14.30
CA GLY A 200 13.56 -5.18 15.74
C GLY A 200 14.25 -4.06 16.49
N ALA A 201 15.15 -3.31 15.85
CA ALA A 201 15.81 -2.14 16.45
C ALA A 201 14.89 -0.91 16.55
N HIS A 202 13.83 -0.88 15.74
CA HIS A 202 12.85 0.20 15.64
C HIS A 202 11.49 -0.15 16.25
N LEU A 203 11.33 -1.33 16.82
CA LEU A 203 10.13 -1.74 17.53
C LEU A 203 10.32 -1.61 19.03
N ASP A 204 9.31 -1.16 19.74
CA ASP A 204 9.27 -1.31 21.18
C ASP A 204 9.15 -2.80 21.57
N PRO A 205 9.59 -3.18 22.78
CA PRO A 205 9.47 -4.54 23.27
C PRO A 205 8.02 -5.05 23.18
N GLY A 206 7.80 -6.16 22.48
CA GLY A 206 6.48 -6.74 22.27
C GLY A 206 5.60 -6.05 21.22
N ALA A 207 6.09 -5.02 20.55
CA ALA A 207 5.40 -4.34 19.44
C ALA A 207 5.31 -5.24 18.20
N TRP A 208 4.38 -4.92 17.28
CA TRP A 208 4.11 -5.72 16.11
C TRP A 208 4.83 -5.21 14.86
N LEU A 209 5.35 -6.17 14.09
CA LEU A 209 5.68 -6.03 12.67
C LEU A 209 4.61 -6.77 11.86
N LEU A 210 3.97 -6.11 10.89
CA LEU A 210 3.04 -6.70 9.93
C LEU A 210 3.50 -6.36 8.52
N PHE A 211 3.47 -7.32 7.60
CA PHE A 211 3.78 -7.03 6.20
C PHE A 211 3.04 -7.96 5.23
N GLU A 212 2.70 -7.41 4.07
CA GLU A 212 2.15 -8.14 2.94
C GLU A 212 3.25 -8.90 2.20
N HIS A 213 2.90 -10.02 1.56
CA HIS A 213 3.81 -10.84 0.76
C HIS A 213 3.06 -11.63 -0.33
N GLY A 214 3.79 -12.23 -1.24
CA GLY A 214 3.25 -13.08 -2.31
C GLY A 214 2.57 -14.34 -1.77
N TYR A 215 1.66 -14.89 -2.57
CA TYR A 215 0.78 -16.03 -2.21
C TYR A 215 1.54 -17.30 -1.78
N ASP A 216 2.78 -17.46 -2.21
CA ASP A 216 3.63 -18.64 -1.96
C ASP A 216 4.77 -18.35 -0.95
N GLN A 217 4.86 -17.14 -0.40
CA GLN A 217 6.00 -16.69 0.41
C GLN A 217 5.81 -16.85 1.92
N SER A 218 4.63 -17.27 2.41
CA SER A 218 4.33 -17.27 3.85
C SER A 218 5.29 -18.14 4.67
N GLY A 219 5.69 -19.31 4.15
CA GLY A 219 6.66 -20.19 4.80
C GLY A 219 8.05 -19.56 4.94
N ALA A 220 8.53 -18.89 3.89
CA ALA A 220 9.80 -18.17 3.90
C ALA A 220 9.75 -16.96 4.85
N CYS A 221 8.63 -16.22 4.88
CA CYS A 221 8.41 -15.12 5.81
C CYS A 221 8.44 -15.58 7.27
N ALA A 222 7.79 -16.69 7.59
CA ALA A 222 7.83 -17.28 8.94
C ALA A 222 9.25 -17.69 9.35
N ALA A 223 10.01 -18.30 8.43
CA ALA A 223 11.41 -18.67 8.67
C ALA A 223 12.30 -17.44 8.93
N LEU A 224 12.11 -16.36 8.17
CA LEU A 224 12.82 -15.08 8.36
C LEU A 224 12.51 -14.48 9.73
N LEU A 225 11.25 -14.41 10.12
CA LEU A 225 10.85 -13.89 11.43
C LEU A 225 11.45 -14.72 12.58
N ALA A 226 11.41 -16.06 12.47
CA ALA A 226 11.99 -16.95 13.47
C ALA A 226 13.52 -16.76 13.61
N ALA A 227 14.24 -16.67 12.48
CA ALA A 227 15.69 -16.49 12.45
C ALA A 227 16.12 -15.16 13.11
N HIS A 228 15.27 -14.13 13.08
CA HIS A 228 15.54 -12.82 13.70
C HIS A 228 14.95 -12.70 15.13
N GLY A 229 14.49 -13.80 15.72
CA GLY A 229 14.08 -13.84 17.13
C GLY A 229 12.71 -13.24 17.43
N TYR A 230 11.90 -12.98 16.40
CA TYR A 230 10.51 -12.55 16.61
C TYR A 230 9.68 -13.65 17.29
N ARG A 231 8.63 -13.25 17.97
CA ARG A 231 7.74 -14.15 18.74
C ARG A 231 6.30 -14.01 18.26
N GLN A 232 5.45 -15.00 18.62
CA GLN A 232 4.02 -14.98 18.31
C GLN A 232 3.75 -14.70 16.83
N MET A 233 4.48 -15.41 15.96
CA MET A 233 4.32 -15.31 14.51
C MET A 233 2.92 -15.78 14.10
N GLN A 234 2.31 -15.01 13.22
CA GLN A 234 0.97 -15.28 12.67
C GLN A 234 0.95 -14.95 11.18
N SER A 235 0.06 -15.60 10.47
CA SER A 235 -0.21 -15.30 9.06
C SER A 235 -1.71 -15.29 8.81
N TRP A 236 -2.18 -14.40 7.96
CA TRP A 236 -3.60 -14.17 7.73
C TRP A 236 -3.91 -14.27 6.24
N PRO A 237 -4.98 -15.03 5.90
CA PRO A 237 -5.47 -15.11 4.53
C PRO A 237 -6.36 -13.90 4.18
N ASP A 238 -6.38 -13.56 2.90
CA ASP A 238 -7.37 -12.67 2.30
C ASP A 238 -8.76 -13.34 2.20
N LEU A 239 -9.73 -12.63 1.66
CA LEU A 239 -11.09 -13.13 1.47
C LEU A 239 -11.19 -14.33 0.51
N ALA A 240 -10.17 -14.56 -0.32
CA ALA A 240 -10.06 -15.73 -1.20
C ALA A 240 -9.40 -16.93 -0.50
N GLY A 241 -9.01 -16.80 0.78
CA GLY A 241 -8.32 -17.84 1.54
C GLY A 241 -6.83 -17.94 1.26
N ILE A 242 -6.25 -16.99 0.53
CA ILE A 242 -4.82 -16.96 0.19
C ILE A 242 -4.08 -16.15 1.25
N VAL A 243 -3.05 -16.74 1.86
CA VAL A 243 -2.24 -16.05 2.88
C VAL A 243 -1.50 -14.88 2.23
N ARG A 244 -1.77 -13.67 2.71
CA ARG A 244 -1.22 -12.41 2.18
C ARG A 244 -0.45 -11.58 3.18
N VAL A 245 -0.75 -11.70 4.45
CA VAL A 245 -0.09 -10.93 5.50
C VAL A 245 0.58 -11.88 6.48
N SER A 246 1.80 -11.59 6.83
CA SER A 246 2.52 -12.21 7.94
C SER A 246 2.93 -11.16 8.95
N GLY A 247 3.03 -11.56 10.20
CA GLY A 247 3.47 -10.65 11.25
C GLY A 247 3.93 -11.36 12.51
N ALA A 248 4.61 -10.61 13.36
CA ALA A 248 5.14 -11.12 14.61
C ALA A 248 5.40 -9.99 15.61
N ARG A 249 5.57 -10.35 16.87
CA ARG A 249 6.01 -9.42 17.92
C ARG A 249 7.53 -9.39 18.04
N ALA A 250 8.07 -8.20 18.22
CA ALA A 250 9.45 -8.04 18.66
C ALA A 250 9.67 -8.76 19.99
N ALA A 251 10.88 -9.26 20.21
CA ALA A 251 11.25 -9.87 21.49
C ALA A 251 11.02 -8.89 22.64
N GLN A 252 10.50 -9.37 23.77
CA GLN A 252 10.47 -8.58 25.00
C GLN A 252 11.90 -8.46 25.54
N ASN A 253 12.29 -7.27 25.98
CA ASN A 253 13.53 -7.17 26.76
C ASN A 253 13.34 -7.99 28.04
N VAL A 254 13.93 -9.14 28.09
CA VAL A 254 14.12 -9.84 29.37
C VAL A 254 15.10 -8.99 30.14
N LEU A 255 14.60 -8.18 31.08
CA LEU A 255 15.44 -7.54 32.07
C LEU A 255 16.25 -8.66 32.76
N LYS A 256 17.56 -8.69 32.47
CA LYS A 256 18.51 -9.50 33.24
C LYS A 256 18.79 -8.82 34.57
#